data_b7fd2ed99c742b190f25fabcc709425f
#
_entry.id   b7fd2ed99c742b190f25fabcc709425f
#
_cell.length_a   1.000
_cell.length_b   1.000
_cell.length_c   1.000
_cell.angle_alpha   90.00
_cell.angle_beta   90.00
_cell.angle_gamma   90.00
#
_symmetry.space_group_name_H-M   'P 1'
#
loop_
_entity.id
_entity.type
_entity.pdbx_description
1 polymer ?
#
loop_
_entity_poly.entity_id
_entity_poly.type
_entity_poly.pdbx_seq_one_letter_code
_entity_poly.pdbx_strand_id
1 'polypeptide(L)'
;LPAVGAGCVLQDLIESGTVPVVRLTQVFRQALESRIILNAHRVVSGQPMVFDNTGDCFFLPRSSTRDVMQTVLDLCHHRLPAAYGYTVFSGIQVLCPGRRGELGTTELDKRLQALLNAPDDRRRELQVEGMVLREGDKVMHTRNNYDIPWERDDGECGTGVFNGDIGILEQVRPREGTLRVRYDDRVALYTK
;
A
#
# COMPACT_ATOMS: atom_id res chain seq x y z
N LEU A 1 -9.34 3.28 -15.78
CA LEU A 1 -8.21 2.34 -15.81
C LEU A 1 -8.38 1.41 -17.01
N PRO A 2 -7.31 1.07 -17.74
CA PRO A 2 -7.39 0.10 -18.82
C PRO A 2 -7.72 -1.30 -18.28
N ALA A 3 -8.24 -2.17 -19.14
CA ALA A 3 -8.49 -3.56 -18.78
C ALA A 3 -7.18 -4.29 -18.43
N VAL A 4 -7.24 -5.17 -17.43
CA VAL A 4 -6.09 -5.99 -16.96
C VAL A 4 -6.12 -7.38 -17.60
N GLY A 5 -6.57 -7.53 -18.80
CA GLY A 5 -6.66 -8.80 -19.53
C GLY A 5 -6.71 -8.61 -21.00
N ALA A 6 -6.91 -9.70 -21.73
CA ALA A 6 -7.09 -9.63 -23.17
C ALA A 6 -8.44 -8.96 -23.51
N GLY A 7 -8.39 -7.90 -24.33
CA GLY A 7 -9.57 -7.14 -24.76
C GLY A 7 -9.94 -5.99 -23.82
N CYS A 8 -10.80 -5.11 -24.32
CA CYS A 8 -11.28 -3.90 -23.63
C CYS A 8 -12.80 -3.92 -23.51
N VAL A 9 -13.38 -4.99 -22.98
CA VAL A 9 -14.84 -5.25 -22.96
C VAL A 9 -15.67 -4.06 -22.47
N LEU A 10 -15.23 -3.36 -21.41
CA LEU A 10 -15.93 -2.16 -20.91
C LEU A 10 -15.92 -1.03 -21.95
N GLN A 11 -14.77 -0.80 -22.58
CA GLN A 11 -14.63 0.23 -23.62
C GLN A 11 -15.49 -0.11 -24.83
N ASP A 12 -15.45 -1.36 -25.27
CA ASP A 12 -16.25 -1.85 -26.39
C ASP A 12 -17.74 -1.71 -26.15
N LEU A 13 -18.21 -2.01 -24.91
CA LEU A 13 -19.61 -1.80 -24.51
C LEU A 13 -19.99 -0.32 -24.52
N ILE A 14 -19.14 0.57 -24.02
CA ILE A 14 -19.39 2.01 -24.05
C ILE A 14 -19.47 2.52 -25.51
N GLU A 15 -18.55 2.08 -26.37
CA GLU A 15 -18.45 2.53 -27.77
C GLU A 15 -19.55 1.91 -28.65
N SER A 16 -20.07 0.75 -28.30
CA SER A 16 -21.15 0.10 -29.04
C SER A 16 -22.45 0.88 -29.06
N GLY A 17 -22.67 1.77 -28.07
CA GLY A 17 -23.93 2.52 -27.92
C GLY A 17 -25.16 1.66 -27.61
N THR A 18 -25.00 0.35 -27.37
CA THR A 18 -26.12 -0.57 -27.12
C THR A 18 -26.61 -0.54 -25.68
N VAL A 19 -25.80 0.00 -24.75
CA VAL A 19 -26.14 0.14 -23.32
C VAL A 19 -26.17 1.60 -22.92
N PRO A 20 -27.06 2.04 -22.00
CA PRO A 20 -27.03 3.39 -21.45
C PRO A 20 -25.74 3.61 -20.68
N VAL A 21 -25.06 4.73 -20.98
CA VAL A 21 -23.79 5.09 -20.32
C VAL A 21 -23.96 6.37 -19.54
N VAL A 22 -23.66 6.32 -18.25
CA VAL A 22 -23.57 7.51 -17.39
C VAL A 22 -22.09 7.74 -17.04
N ARG A 23 -21.57 8.89 -17.45
CA ARG A 23 -20.17 9.28 -17.18
C ARG A 23 -20.13 10.36 -16.11
N LEU A 24 -19.47 10.05 -14.99
CA LEU A 24 -19.24 11.04 -13.94
C LEU A 24 -18.08 11.94 -14.36
N THR A 25 -18.37 13.19 -14.67
CA THR A 25 -17.38 14.18 -15.17
C THR A 25 -17.15 15.33 -14.21
N GLN A 26 -18.02 15.51 -13.22
CA GLN A 26 -17.89 16.60 -12.26
C GLN A 26 -17.16 16.16 -11.02
N VAL A 27 -16.15 16.93 -10.66
CA VAL A 27 -15.43 16.81 -9.38
C VAL A 27 -16.18 17.65 -8.35
N PHE A 28 -16.46 17.09 -7.16
CA PHE A 28 -17.10 17.84 -6.08
C PHE A 28 -16.26 19.08 -5.72
N ARG A 29 -16.93 20.17 -5.34
CA ARG A 29 -16.32 21.48 -5.07
C ARG A 29 -15.16 21.40 -4.07
N GLN A 30 -15.26 20.58 -3.03
CA GLN A 30 -14.18 20.34 -2.05
C GLN A 30 -12.95 19.66 -2.67
N ALA A 31 -13.13 18.85 -3.70
CA ALA A 31 -12.03 18.16 -4.39
C ALA A 31 -11.34 19.07 -5.44
N LEU A 32 -11.94 20.20 -5.84
CA LEU A 32 -11.31 21.17 -6.74
C LEU A 32 -10.18 21.94 -6.06
N GLU A 33 -10.13 22.00 -4.75
CA GLU A 33 -9.03 22.60 -3.99
C GLU A 33 -7.86 21.63 -3.78
N SER A 34 -8.07 20.32 -3.98
CA SER A 34 -7.04 19.30 -3.87
C SER A 34 -6.08 19.33 -5.06
N ARG A 35 -4.80 19.57 -4.79
CA ARG A 35 -3.72 19.50 -5.80
C ARG A 35 -3.51 18.09 -6.32
N ILE A 36 -3.75 17.07 -5.51
CA ILE A 36 -3.70 15.67 -5.93
C ILE A 36 -4.73 15.41 -7.03
N ILE A 37 -5.97 15.83 -6.82
CA ILE A 37 -7.06 15.61 -7.79
C ILE A 37 -6.85 16.42 -9.06
N LEU A 38 -6.46 17.68 -8.92
CA LEU A 38 -6.13 18.54 -10.08
C LEU A 38 -5.00 17.93 -10.92
N ASN A 39 -3.93 17.48 -10.29
CA ASN A 39 -2.82 16.83 -10.98
C ASN A 39 -3.23 15.49 -11.60
N ALA A 40 -4.08 14.70 -10.96
CA ALA A 40 -4.61 13.46 -11.55
C ALA A 40 -5.38 13.74 -12.86
N HIS A 41 -6.25 14.76 -12.89
CA HIS A 41 -6.95 15.18 -14.10
C HIS A 41 -5.99 15.68 -15.19
N ARG A 42 -4.96 16.44 -14.83
CA ARG A 42 -3.94 16.89 -15.77
C ARG A 42 -3.22 15.73 -16.43
N VAL A 43 -2.80 14.73 -15.64
CA VAL A 43 -2.14 13.53 -16.16
C VAL A 43 -3.06 12.77 -17.13
N VAL A 44 -4.32 12.55 -16.76
CA VAL A 44 -5.28 11.86 -17.65
C VAL A 44 -5.54 12.65 -18.94
N SER A 45 -5.45 14.00 -18.89
CA SER A 45 -5.61 14.87 -20.06
C SER A 45 -4.31 15.10 -20.83
N GLY A 46 -3.22 14.38 -20.50
CA GLY A 46 -1.91 14.54 -21.16
C GLY A 46 -1.19 15.84 -20.83
N GLN A 47 -1.61 16.56 -19.78
CA GLN A 47 -1.00 17.81 -19.35
C GLN A 47 0.07 17.57 -18.26
N PRO A 48 1.12 18.41 -18.18
CA PRO A 48 2.12 18.29 -17.12
C PRO A 48 1.52 18.58 -15.75
N MET A 49 2.02 17.88 -14.73
CA MET A 49 1.66 18.13 -13.33
C MET A 49 2.20 19.49 -12.87
N VAL A 50 1.51 20.10 -11.90
CA VAL A 50 1.94 21.35 -11.24
C VAL A 50 2.36 21.03 -9.81
N PHE A 51 3.58 21.40 -9.47
CA PHE A 51 4.19 21.21 -8.16
C PHE A 51 4.58 22.58 -7.57
N ASP A 52 3.64 23.22 -6.92
CA ASP A 52 3.87 24.48 -6.18
C ASP A 52 4.16 24.24 -4.70
N ASN A 53 4.13 22.96 -4.26
CA ASN A 53 4.32 22.55 -2.87
C ASN A 53 3.36 23.22 -1.89
N THR A 54 2.16 23.52 -2.33
CA THR A 54 1.07 24.03 -1.53
C THR A 54 -0.07 23.02 -1.45
N GLY A 55 -0.89 23.10 -0.41
CA GLY A 55 -2.02 22.19 -0.24
C GLY A 55 -1.60 20.76 0.15
N ASP A 56 -2.03 19.78 -0.65
CA ASP A 56 -1.93 18.35 -0.36
C ASP A 56 -1.00 17.56 -1.29
N CYS A 57 -0.31 18.22 -2.24
CA CYS A 57 0.58 17.57 -3.20
C CYS A 57 1.95 18.25 -3.21
N PHE A 58 2.98 17.49 -2.82
CA PHE A 58 4.35 18.02 -2.68
C PHE A 58 5.32 17.26 -3.58
N PHE A 59 6.23 18.02 -4.20
CA PHE A 59 7.35 17.47 -4.95
C PHE A 59 8.66 17.86 -4.30
N LEU A 60 9.42 16.85 -3.90
CA LEU A 60 10.70 17.01 -3.21
C LEU A 60 11.83 16.48 -4.10
N PRO A 61 12.41 17.29 -4.99
CA PRO A 61 13.48 16.86 -5.88
C PRO A 61 14.72 16.44 -5.07
N ARG A 62 15.34 15.33 -5.48
CA ARG A 62 16.60 14.83 -4.92
C ARG A 62 17.51 14.42 -6.06
N SER A 63 18.80 14.67 -5.89
CA SER A 63 19.81 14.43 -6.92
C SER A 63 20.43 13.02 -6.84
N SER A 64 20.28 12.32 -5.73
CA SER A 64 20.83 10.97 -5.56
C SER A 64 19.81 9.99 -4.98
N THR A 65 19.97 8.69 -5.28
CA THR A 65 19.16 7.60 -4.69
C THR A 65 19.29 7.57 -3.18
N ARG A 66 20.48 7.90 -2.64
CA ARG A 66 20.72 8.00 -1.20
C ARG A 66 19.85 9.08 -0.56
N ASP A 67 19.78 10.25 -1.17
CA ASP A 67 18.98 11.38 -0.65
C ASP A 67 17.48 11.10 -0.74
N VAL A 68 17.03 10.40 -1.79
CA VAL A 68 15.63 9.93 -1.89
C VAL A 68 15.33 8.97 -0.74
N MET A 69 16.17 7.94 -0.54
CA MET A 69 16.03 6.97 0.54
C MET A 69 15.95 7.67 1.90
N GLN A 70 16.90 8.53 2.20
CA GLN A 70 16.94 9.26 3.47
C GLN A 70 15.69 10.13 3.67
N THR A 71 15.22 10.76 2.60
CA THR A 71 13.99 11.58 2.65
C THR A 71 12.76 10.72 2.95
N VAL A 72 12.64 9.54 2.32
CA VAL A 72 11.50 8.62 2.57
C VAL A 72 11.53 8.13 4.03
N LEU A 73 12.69 7.71 4.53
CA LEU A 73 12.84 7.27 5.91
C LEU A 73 12.48 8.38 6.91
N ASP A 74 12.96 9.59 6.68
CA ASP A 74 12.66 10.76 7.52
C ASP A 74 11.17 11.14 7.48
N LEU A 75 10.55 11.12 6.30
CA LEU A 75 9.12 11.34 6.16
C LEU A 75 8.30 10.32 6.95
N CYS A 76 8.63 9.03 6.84
CA CYS A 76 7.88 7.97 7.50
C CYS A 76 8.07 7.93 9.02
N HIS A 77 9.27 8.27 9.51
CA HIS A 77 9.63 8.13 10.92
C HIS A 77 9.39 9.39 11.75
N HIS A 78 9.61 10.58 11.17
CA HIS A 78 9.56 11.83 11.92
C HIS A 78 8.56 12.84 11.38
N ARG A 79 8.67 13.23 10.10
CA ARG A 79 7.98 14.41 9.60
C ARG A 79 6.48 14.25 9.48
N LEU A 80 5.99 13.16 8.87
CA LEU A 80 4.56 12.91 8.73
C LEU A 80 3.91 12.56 10.08
N PRO A 81 4.53 11.74 10.94
CA PRO A 81 4.03 11.55 12.31
C PRO A 81 3.94 12.85 13.11
N ALA A 82 4.97 13.70 13.07
CA ALA A 82 4.98 14.96 13.80
C ALA A 82 3.96 15.99 13.27
N ALA A 83 3.77 16.04 11.94
CA ALA A 83 2.90 17.04 11.31
C ALA A 83 1.41 16.65 11.34
N TYR A 84 1.09 15.36 11.21
CA TYR A 84 -0.28 14.87 10.98
C TYR A 84 -0.72 13.79 11.96
N GLY A 85 0.13 13.32 12.84
CA GLY A 85 -0.15 12.17 13.72
C GLY A 85 -0.22 10.82 12.96
N TYR A 86 0.16 10.77 11.70
CA TYR A 86 0.16 9.53 10.92
C TYR A 86 1.29 8.61 11.36
N THR A 87 1.01 7.33 11.33
CA THR A 87 2.04 6.29 11.50
C THR A 87 2.16 5.47 10.23
N VAL A 88 3.25 4.74 10.07
CA VAL A 88 3.40 3.80 8.95
C VAL A 88 2.35 2.68 9.00
N PHE A 89 1.82 2.40 10.18
CA PHE A 89 0.76 1.42 10.38
C PHE A 89 -0.62 1.99 10.03
N SER A 90 -0.80 3.30 10.21
CA SER A 90 -2.05 4.00 9.91
C SER A 90 -1.77 5.34 9.22
N GLY A 91 -2.19 5.47 7.97
CA GLY A 91 -2.16 6.74 7.24
C GLY A 91 -0.96 6.96 6.29
N ILE A 92 0.13 6.18 6.37
CA ILE A 92 1.27 6.30 5.46
C ILE A 92 1.39 5.06 4.58
N GLN A 93 1.45 5.27 3.25
CA GLN A 93 1.77 4.23 2.28
C GLN A 93 2.87 4.71 1.36
N VAL A 94 3.98 3.95 1.27
CA VAL A 94 5.07 4.21 0.33
C VAL A 94 4.81 3.44 -0.96
N LEU A 95 4.89 4.12 -2.10
CA LEU A 95 4.77 3.52 -3.42
C LEU A 95 6.11 3.63 -4.15
N CYS A 96 6.53 2.53 -4.77
CA CYS A 96 7.77 2.44 -5.52
C CYS A 96 7.49 2.06 -6.97
N PRO A 97 8.31 2.50 -7.94
CA PRO A 97 8.12 2.16 -9.34
C PRO A 97 8.43 0.68 -9.64
N GLY A 98 9.12 -0.02 -8.74
CA GLY A 98 9.49 -1.42 -8.95
C GLY A 98 9.98 -2.12 -7.68
N ARG A 99 10.26 -3.44 -7.82
CA ARG A 99 10.68 -4.28 -6.68
C ARG A 99 12.19 -4.25 -6.44
N ARG A 100 12.99 -4.10 -7.50
CA ARG A 100 14.45 -4.22 -7.48
C ARG A 100 15.12 -2.85 -7.47
N GLY A 101 16.40 -2.83 -7.07
CA GLY A 101 17.21 -1.61 -7.00
C GLY A 101 17.16 -0.92 -5.65
N GLU A 102 17.99 0.11 -5.47
CA GLU A 102 18.15 0.81 -4.20
C GLU A 102 16.87 1.47 -3.69
N LEU A 103 15.99 1.92 -4.60
CA LEU A 103 14.69 2.51 -4.29
C LEU A 103 13.52 1.58 -4.59
N GLY A 104 13.78 0.29 -4.80
CA GLY A 104 12.75 -0.72 -4.95
C GLY A 104 12.14 -1.14 -3.61
N THR A 105 10.95 -1.74 -3.66
CA THR A 105 10.24 -2.16 -2.43
C THR A 105 11.09 -3.08 -1.57
N THR A 106 11.87 -4.00 -2.15
CA THR A 106 12.70 -4.93 -1.38
C THR A 106 13.73 -4.24 -0.47
N GLU A 107 14.39 -3.20 -0.95
CA GLU A 107 15.40 -2.47 -0.15
C GLU A 107 14.71 -1.48 0.80
N LEU A 108 13.66 -0.80 0.35
CA LEU A 108 12.88 0.11 1.19
C LEU A 108 12.22 -0.61 2.36
N ASP A 109 11.64 -1.79 2.14
CA ASP A 109 11.03 -2.60 3.19
C ASP A 109 12.04 -2.97 4.27
N LYS A 110 13.24 -3.40 3.89
CA LYS A 110 14.32 -3.69 4.84
C LYS A 110 14.72 -2.48 5.68
N ARG A 111 14.87 -1.31 5.02
CA ARG A 111 15.27 -0.08 5.70
C ARG A 111 14.17 0.44 6.63
N LEU A 112 12.93 0.43 6.16
CA LEU A 112 11.78 0.82 6.96
C LEU A 112 11.56 -0.14 8.13
N GLN A 113 11.64 -1.47 7.92
CA GLN A 113 11.54 -2.45 9.01
C GLN A 113 12.64 -2.24 10.06
N ALA A 114 13.90 -2.06 9.64
CA ALA A 114 15.00 -1.82 10.57
C ALA A 114 14.82 -0.55 11.41
N LEU A 115 14.20 0.49 10.82
CA LEU A 115 13.98 1.77 11.48
C LEU A 115 12.74 1.77 12.39
N LEU A 116 11.64 1.18 11.93
CA LEU A 116 10.31 1.32 12.53
C LEU A 116 9.92 0.11 13.40
N ASN A 117 10.47 -1.05 13.10
CA ASN A 117 10.24 -2.30 13.79
C ASN A 117 11.57 -3.05 13.95
N ALA A 118 12.51 -2.46 14.68
CA ALA A 118 13.84 -3.03 14.93
C ALA A 118 13.75 -4.41 15.60
N PRO A 119 14.76 -5.28 15.42
CA PRO A 119 14.84 -6.56 16.15
C PRO A 119 14.72 -6.34 17.65
N ASP A 120 13.91 -7.19 18.30
CA ASP A 120 13.69 -7.20 19.75
C ASP A 120 13.48 -8.65 20.19
N ASP A 121 14.14 -9.08 21.26
CA ASP A 121 14.04 -10.46 21.80
C ASP A 121 12.60 -10.85 22.16
N ARG A 122 11.71 -9.89 22.34
CA ARG A 122 10.28 -10.10 22.62
C ARG A 122 9.45 -10.36 21.36
N ARG A 123 9.98 -10.07 20.17
CA ARG A 123 9.28 -10.21 18.89
C ARG A 123 9.83 -11.42 18.16
N ARG A 124 8.95 -12.27 17.72
CA ARG A 124 9.32 -13.46 16.94
C ARG A 124 9.44 -13.10 15.48
N GLU A 125 10.32 -13.83 14.82
CA GLU A 125 10.61 -13.65 13.39
C GLU A 125 10.49 -14.98 12.65
N LEU A 126 10.10 -14.89 11.38
CA LEU A 126 10.11 -15.99 10.44
C LEU A 126 10.76 -15.57 9.14
N GLN A 127 11.74 -16.32 8.67
CA GLN A 127 12.32 -16.09 7.36
C GLN A 127 11.52 -16.82 6.29
N VAL A 128 11.03 -16.07 5.32
CA VAL A 128 10.24 -16.57 4.18
C VAL A 128 10.80 -15.99 2.89
N GLU A 129 11.23 -16.84 1.95
CA GLU A 129 11.72 -16.46 0.63
C GLU A 129 12.75 -15.31 0.62
N GLY A 130 13.64 -15.30 1.61
CA GLY A 130 14.69 -14.26 1.75
C GLY A 130 14.24 -12.96 2.40
N MET A 131 12.99 -12.88 2.85
CA MET A 131 12.47 -11.79 3.69
C MET A 131 12.39 -12.24 5.14
N VAL A 132 12.62 -11.33 6.06
CA VAL A 132 12.34 -11.52 7.49
C VAL A 132 11.00 -10.88 7.80
N LEU A 133 10.05 -11.69 8.25
CA LEU A 133 8.76 -11.23 8.76
C LEU A 133 8.82 -11.22 10.29
N ARG A 134 8.51 -10.10 10.91
CA ARG A 134 8.59 -9.86 12.36
C ARG A 134 7.24 -9.44 12.91
N GLU A 135 6.91 -9.91 14.10
CA GLU A 135 5.74 -9.43 14.82
C GLU A 135 5.72 -7.91 14.90
N GLY A 136 4.60 -7.29 14.55
CA GLY A 136 4.42 -5.85 14.42
C GLY A 136 4.69 -5.29 13.02
N ASP A 137 5.13 -6.10 12.05
CA ASP A 137 5.28 -5.63 10.66
C ASP A 137 3.93 -5.31 10.02
N LYS A 138 3.91 -4.22 9.26
CA LYS A 138 2.84 -3.97 8.29
C LYS A 138 3.11 -4.80 7.05
N VAL A 139 2.15 -5.59 6.66
CA VAL A 139 2.25 -6.50 5.52
C VAL A 139 1.12 -6.27 4.53
N MET A 140 1.36 -6.57 3.26
CA MET A 140 0.35 -6.52 2.21
C MET A 140 0.28 -7.88 1.51
N HIS A 141 -0.94 -8.39 1.35
CA HIS A 141 -1.19 -9.58 0.55
C HIS A 141 -1.09 -9.24 -0.93
N THR A 142 -0.27 -9.96 -1.71
CA THR A 142 0.08 -9.58 -3.08
C THR A 142 -0.60 -10.42 -4.17
N ARG A 143 -1.44 -11.39 -3.78
CA ARG A 143 -2.20 -12.25 -4.70
C ARG A 143 -3.52 -12.63 -4.06
N ASN A 144 -4.57 -12.82 -4.87
CA ASN A 144 -5.82 -13.38 -4.35
C ASN A 144 -5.59 -14.82 -3.91
N ASN A 145 -6.00 -15.13 -2.68
CA ASN A 145 -6.03 -16.51 -2.17
C ASN A 145 -7.35 -16.72 -1.41
N TYR A 146 -8.22 -17.54 -1.99
CA TYR A 146 -9.57 -17.80 -1.49
C TYR A 146 -9.60 -18.84 -0.37
N ASP A 147 -8.50 -19.54 -0.10
CA ASP A 147 -8.44 -20.67 0.84
C ASP A 147 -7.88 -20.26 2.21
N ILE A 148 -7.34 -19.06 2.38
CA ILE A 148 -6.80 -18.60 3.65
C ILE A 148 -7.92 -18.39 4.65
N PRO A 149 -7.98 -19.15 5.77
CA PRO A 149 -9.01 -18.99 6.77
C PRO A 149 -8.79 -17.71 7.57
N TRP A 150 -9.89 -17.07 7.94
CA TRP A 150 -9.89 -15.94 8.85
C TRP A 150 -11.05 -16.02 9.85
N GLU A 151 -10.90 -15.33 10.96
CA GLU A 151 -11.88 -15.20 12.03
C GLU A 151 -11.99 -13.74 12.45
N ARG A 152 -13.21 -13.25 12.67
CA ARG A 152 -13.50 -11.94 13.26
C ARG A 152 -13.57 -12.00 14.78
N ASP A 153 -13.48 -10.83 15.41
CA ASP A 153 -13.55 -10.72 16.88
C ASP A 153 -14.94 -11.11 17.43
N ASP A 154 -15.99 -11.10 16.61
CA ASP A 154 -17.35 -11.57 16.96
C ASP A 154 -17.57 -13.08 16.75
N GLY A 155 -16.51 -13.79 16.29
CA GLY A 155 -16.55 -15.24 16.03
C GLY A 155 -17.03 -15.63 14.64
N GLU A 156 -17.33 -14.67 13.74
CA GLU A 156 -17.58 -14.99 12.34
C GLU A 156 -16.32 -15.53 11.68
N CYS A 157 -16.44 -16.67 11.00
CA CYS A 157 -15.33 -17.32 10.29
C CYS A 157 -15.59 -17.34 8.80
N GLY A 158 -14.52 -17.26 8.01
CA GLY A 158 -14.61 -17.36 6.56
C GLY A 158 -13.24 -17.67 5.94
N THR A 159 -13.20 -17.56 4.62
CA THR A 159 -11.96 -17.74 3.85
C THR A 159 -11.78 -16.63 2.84
N GLY A 160 -10.52 -16.40 2.43
CA GLY A 160 -10.15 -15.46 1.39
C GLY A 160 -9.44 -14.22 1.92
N VAL A 161 -8.25 -13.98 1.35
CA VAL A 161 -7.47 -12.75 1.48
C VAL A 161 -7.09 -12.31 0.07
N PHE A 162 -7.19 -11.02 -0.21
CA PHE A 162 -7.11 -10.51 -1.57
C PHE A 162 -5.88 -9.64 -1.79
N ASN A 163 -5.50 -9.54 -3.05
CA ASN A 163 -4.42 -8.66 -3.47
C ASN A 163 -4.70 -7.20 -3.06
N GLY A 164 -3.78 -6.62 -2.32
CA GLY A 164 -3.91 -5.27 -1.79
C GLY A 164 -4.42 -5.19 -0.34
N ASP A 165 -4.90 -6.30 0.25
CA ASP A 165 -5.25 -6.34 1.66
C ASP A 165 -4.01 -6.04 2.51
N ILE A 166 -4.11 -5.02 3.36
CA ILE A 166 -3.03 -4.57 4.26
C ILE A 166 -3.37 -4.96 5.69
N GLY A 167 -2.41 -5.52 6.40
CA GLY A 167 -2.60 -5.94 7.78
C GLY A 167 -1.33 -5.78 8.61
N ILE A 168 -1.47 -6.11 9.90
CA ILE A 168 -0.37 -6.14 10.86
C ILE A 168 -0.10 -7.59 11.25
N LEU A 169 1.16 -7.99 11.22
CA LEU A 169 1.60 -9.30 11.65
C LEU A 169 1.55 -9.37 13.18
N GLU A 170 0.49 -9.95 13.72
CA GLU A 170 0.27 -10.04 15.17
C GLU A 170 1.09 -11.11 15.84
N GLN A 171 1.22 -12.27 15.18
CA GLN A 171 1.88 -13.41 15.77
C GLN A 171 2.68 -14.21 14.74
N VAL A 172 3.87 -14.60 15.15
CA VAL A 172 4.75 -15.50 14.40
C VAL A 172 5.02 -16.74 15.25
N ARG A 173 4.82 -17.92 14.68
CA ARG A 173 5.19 -19.20 15.30
C ARG A 173 6.23 -19.91 14.45
N PRO A 174 7.52 -19.66 14.65
CA PRO A 174 8.58 -20.15 13.76
C PRO A 174 8.65 -21.69 13.70
N ARG A 175 8.36 -22.37 14.83
CA ARG A 175 8.39 -23.85 14.90
C ARG A 175 7.26 -24.50 14.11
N GLU A 176 6.11 -23.85 14.05
CA GLU A 176 4.92 -24.33 13.34
C GLU A 176 4.88 -23.80 11.89
N GLY A 177 5.71 -22.80 11.56
CA GLY A 177 5.67 -22.13 10.27
C GLY A 177 4.39 -21.34 10.05
N THR A 178 3.74 -20.87 11.12
CA THR A 178 2.45 -20.17 11.03
C THR A 178 2.58 -18.70 11.35
N LEU A 179 1.74 -17.89 10.67
CA LEU A 179 1.62 -16.45 10.85
C LEU A 179 0.16 -16.07 11.08
N ARG A 180 -0.09 -15.13 12.00
CA ARG A 180 -1.41 -14.50 12.16
C ARG A 180 -1.31 -13.04 11.75
N VAL A 181 -2.10 -12.65 10.78
CA VAL A 181 -2.15 -11.27 10.26
C VAL A 181 -3.52 -10.69 10.56
N ARG A 182 -3.55 -9.57 11.26
CA ARG A 182 -4.77 -8.79 11.49
C ARG A 182 -4.97 -7.83 10.32
N TYR A 183 -6.04 -8.04 9.63
CA TYR A 183 -6.66 -7.09 8.72
C TYR A 183 -7.80 -6.40 9.47
N ASP A 184 -8.11 -5.18 9.18
CA ASP A 184 -9.07 -4.32 9.91
C ASP A 184 -10.00 -5.04 10.90
N ASP A 185 -10.90 -5.89 10.42
CA ASP A 185 -11.97 -6.55 11.18
C ASP A 185 -11.76 -8.05 11.38
N ARG A 186 -10.67 -8.63 10.84
CA ARG A 186 -10.44 -10.09 10.84
C ARG A 186 -8.97 -10.45 11.01
N VAL A 187 -8.74 -11.64 11.56
CA VAL A 187 -7.40 -12.23 11.69
C VAL A 187 -7.29 -13.44 10.77
N ALA A 188 -6.38 -13.39 9.83
CA ALA A 188 -6.11 -14.50 8.91
C ALA A 188 -4.94 -15.37 9.41
N LEU A 189 -5.05 -16.67 9.22
CA LEU A 189 -4.03 -17.65 9.57
C LEU A 189 -3.33 -18.15 8.31
N TYR A 190 -2.03 -17.92 8.25
CA TYR A 190 -1.15 -18.41 7.20
C TYR A 190 -0.38 -19.63 7.71
N THR A 191 -0.33 -20.67 6.91
CA THR A 191 0.50 -21.86 7.13
C THR A 191 1.47 -22.01 5.97
N LYS A 192 2.69 -22.48 6.26
CA LYS A 192 3.74 -22.71 5.27
C LYS A 192 3.44 -23.94 4.41
#